data_0a6971f8ce9eb81069477eeeba01470d
#
_entry.id   0a6971f8ce9eb81069477eeeba01470d
#
_cell.length_a   1.000
_cell.length_b   1.000
_cell.length_c   1.000
_cell.angle_alpha   90.00
_cell.angle_beta   90.00
_cell.angle_gamma   90.00
#
_symmetry.space_group_name_H-M   'P 1'
#
loop_
_entity.id
_entity.type
_entity.pdbx_description
1 polymer ?
#
loop_
_entity_poly.entity_id
_entity_poly.type
_entity_poly.pdbx_seq_one_letter_code
_entity_poly.pdbx_strand_id
1 'polypeptide(L)'
;MQPHTRSTLDVIYENWRGYHEKLRDCIAPLTEEQLSAQPAPHMWPLEQIVQHIISVRAGWFSGTLQDDDEKMNEYMSSSWGKRNSPSHSAAELVCGLDETWAFIKTRLQRWTPDDCAKTFPDEWDGQKYDFSRSWVIYHVMEHDLHHGGEVSLILGMNGLRTPDL
;
A
#
# COMPACT_ATOMS: atom_id res chain seq x y z
N MET A 1 10.79 21.50 -29.33
CA MET A 1 10.39 20.54 -28.26
C MET A 1 10.81 21.16 -26.95
N GLN A 2 9.89 21.71 -26.17
CA GLN A 2 10.23 22.27 -24.86
C GLN A 2 10.60 21.12 -23.91
N PRO A 3 11.67 21.22 -23.11
CA PRO A 3 11.96 20.21 -22.11
C PRO A 3 10.79 20.14 -21.12
N HIS A 4 10.18 18.98 -20.99
CA HIS A 4 9.20 18.73 -19.93
C HIS A 4 9.92 18.91 -18.60
N THR A 5 9.71 20.07 -17.96
CA THR A 5 10.13 20.27 -16.57
C THR A 5 9.29 19.32 -15.71
N ARG A 6 9.94 18.33 -15.09
CA ARG A 6 9.29 17.40 -14.15
C ARG A 6 8.65 18.20 -13.02
N SER A 7 7.39 17.97 -12.75
CA SER A 7 6.69 18.55 -11.61
C SER A 7 7.18 17.93 -10.30
N THR A 8 6.97 18.60 -9.18
CA THR A 8 7.24 18.03 -7.85
C THR A 8 6.46 16.73 -7.62
N LEU A 9 5.23 16.63 -8.13
CA LEU A 9 4.41 15.43 -8.02
C LEU A 9 5.01 14.25 -8.81
N ASP A 10 5.57 14.50 -9.98
CA ASP A 10 6.24 13.43 -10.76
C ASP A 10 7.41 12.82 -9.97
N VAL A 11 8.18 13.66 -9.28
CA VAL A 11 9.28 13.22 -8.43
C VAL A 11 8.78 12.42 -7.24
N ILE A 12 7.71 12.88 -6.58
CA ILE A 12 7.10 12.17 -5.44
C ILE A 12 6.57 10.80 -5.86
N TYR A 13 5.82 10.72 -6.95
CA TYR A 13 5.25 9.46 -7.44
C TYR A 13 6.31 8.46 -7.91
N GLU A 14 7.40 8.95 -8.52
CA GLU A 14 8.51 8.10 -8.90
C GLU A 14 9.24 7.52 -7.68
N ASN A 15 9.45 8.32 -6.63
CA ASN A 15 10.04 7.83 -5.39
C ASN A 15 9.12 6.85 -4.65
N TRP A 16 7.81 7.09 -4.65
CA TRP A 16 6.84 6.13 -4.10
C TRP A 16 6.85 4.80 -4.86
N ARG A 17 6.95 4.84 -6.21
CA ARG A 17 7.16 3.63 -7.02
C ARG A 17 8.46 2.91 -6.62
N GLY A 18 9.56 3.64 -6.49
CA GLY A 18 10.84 3.05 -6.08
C GLY A 18 10.77 2.41 -4.70
N TYR A 19 10.02 3.00 -3.77
CA TYR A 19 9.76 2.43 -2.45
C TYR A 19 8.94 1.14 -2.54
N HIS A 20 7.86 1.13 -3.32
CA HIS A 20 7.07 -0.07 -3.58
C HIS A 20 7.93 -1.22 -4.13
N GLU A 21 8.79 -0.95 -5.13
CA GLU A 21 9.67 -1.95 -5.73
C GLU A 21 10.64 -2.53 -4.69
N LYS A 22 11.23 -1.70 -3.84
CA LYS A 22 12.13 -2.15 -2.76
C LYS A 22 11.40 -3.01 -1.72
N LEU A 23 10.21 -2.61 -1.30
CA LEU A 23 9.38 -3.39 -0.37
C LEU A 23 9.05 -4.77 -0.97
N ARG A 24 8.54 -4.82 -2.19
CA ARG A 24 8.24 -6.05 -2.92
C ARG A 24 9.46 -6.98 -3.00
N ASP A 25 10.63 -6.44 -3.37
CA ASP A 25 11.86 -7.21 -3.55
C ASP A 25 12.41 -7.77 -2.24
N CYS A 26 12.07 -7.18 -1.10
CA CYS A 26 12.39 -7.75 0.21
C CYS A 26 11.43 -8.86 0.62
N ILE A 27 10.17 -8.81 0.20
CA ILE A 27 9.16 -9.84 0.52
C ILE A 27 9.31 -11.08 -0.36
N ALA A 28 9.63 -10.91 -1.65
CA ALA A 28 9.66 -11.98 -2.64
C ALA A 28 10.46 -13.23 -2.27
N PRO A 29 11.65 -13.16 -1.62
CA PRO A 29 12.45 -14.33 -1.28
C PRO A 29 12.09 -14.99 0.06
N LEU A 30 11.12 -14.46 0.81
CA LEU A 30 10.85 -14.90 2.18
C LEU A 30 10.15 -16.26 2.23
N THR A 31 10.54 -17.08 3.19
CA THR A 31 9.84 -18.33 3.53
C THR A 31 8.64 -18.05 4.42
N GLU A 32 7.72 -19.03 4.56
CA GLU A 32 6.57 -18.92 5.47
C GLU A 32 7.00 -18.68 6.92
N GLU A 33 8.10 -19.30 7.38
CA GLU A 33 8.66 -19.07 8.70
C GLU A 33 9.12 -17.61 8.87
N GLN A 34 9.82 -17.04 7.87
CA GLN A 34 10.26 -15.66 7.90
C GLN A 34 9.08 -14.67 7.83
N LEU A 35 8.05 -14.99 7.08
CA LEU A 35 6.80 -14.21 6.99
C LEU A 35 6.02 -14.20 8.30
N SER A 36 6.11 -15.27 9.10
CA SER A 36 5.46 -15.35 10.42
C SER A 36 6.23 -14.62 11.53
N ALA A 37 7.42 -14.08 11.24
CA ALA A 37 8.22 -13.34 12.21
C ALA A 37 7.48 -12.10 12.75
N GLN A 38 7.53 -11.89 14.06
CA GLN A 38 6.91 -10.75 14.74
C GLN A 38 7.84 -10.21 15.84
N PRO A 39 7.81 -8.89 16.12
CA PRO A 39 8.69 -8.28 17.12
C PRO A 39 8.37 -8.73 18.55
N ALA A 40 7.09 -9.03 18.82
CA ALA A 40 6.60 -9.50 20.11
C ALA A 40 5.27 -10.27 19.91
N PRO A 41 4.89 -11.17 20.86
CA PRO A 41 3.71 -12.05 20.71
C PRO A 41 2.36 -11.33 20.54
N HIS A 42 2.27 -10.06 20.89
CA HIS A 42 1.04 -9.27 20.77
C HIS A 42 1.03 -8.35 19.53
N MET A 43 2.13 -8.27 18.80
CA MET A 43 2.28 -7.50 17.57
C MET A 43 1.91 -8.33 16.34
N TRP A 44 1.68 -7.66 15.23
CA TRP A 44 1.39 -8.34 13.98
C TRP A 44 2.64 -9.01 13.41
N PRO A 45 2.49 -10.21 12.83
CA PRO A 45 3.55 -10.82 12.04
C PRO A 45 3.77 -10.04 10.74
N LEU A 46 4.95 -10.19 10.16
CA LEU A 46 5.36 -9.49 8.95
C LEU A 46 4.34 -9.67 7.80
N GLU A 47 3.88 -10.90 7.56
CA GLU A 47 2.88 -11.17 6.52
C GLU A 47 1.60 -10.35 6.70
N GLN A 48 1.13 -10.20 7.94
CA GLN A 48 -0.10 -9.50 8.25
C GLN A 48 0.04 -7.97 8.04
N ILE A 49 1.23 -7.42 8.29
CA ILE A 49 1.53 -6.01 7.97
C ILE A 49 1.51 -5.80 6.46
N VAL A 50 2.09 -6.71 5.67
CA VAL A 50 2.07 -6.60 4.20
C VAL A 50 0.64 -6.76 3.66
N GLN A 51 -0.14 -7.72 4.18
CA GLN A 51 -1.56 -7.83 3.84
C GLN A 51 -2.34 -6.53 4.13
N HIS A 52 -2.03 -5.88 5.26
CA HIS A 52 -2.66 -4.62 5.63
C HIS A 52 -2.32 -3.49 4.66
N ILE A 53 -1.06 -3.37 4.23
CA ILE A 53 -0.67 -2.44 3.17
C ILE A 53 -1.51 -2.66 1.91
N ILE A 54 -1.63 -3.91 1.46
CA ILE A 54 -2.40 -4.27 0.26
C ILE A 54 -3.88 -3.87 0.40
N SER A 55 -4.51 -4.27 1.52
CA SER A 55 -5.93 -4.01 1.74
C SER A 55 -6.25 -2.53 1.90
N VAL A 56 -5.37 -1.75 2.52
CA VAL A 56 -5.54 -0.30 2.68
C VAL A 56 -5.39 0.43 1.34
N ARG A 57 -4.42 0.06 0.50
CA ARG A 57 -4.32 0.59 -0.87
C ARG A 57 -5.61 0.37 -1.66
N ALA A 58 -6.16 -0.85 -1.63
CA ALA A 58 -7.41 -1.17 -2.29
C ALA A 58 -8.59 -0.38 -1.69
N GLY A 59 -8.72 -0.36 -0.36
CA GLY A 59 -9.80 0.31 0.35
C GLY A 59 -9.90 1.80 0.04
N TRP A 60 -8.78 2.50 0.08
CA TRP A 60 -8.79 3.94 -0.18
C TRP A 60 -8.93 4.28 -1.66
N PHE A 61 -8.21 3.61 -2.55
CA PHE A 61 -8.23 3.96 -3.98
C PHE A 61 -9.44 3.42 -4.74
N SER A 62 -10.03 2.30 -4.32
CA SER A 62 -11.24 1.74 -4.94
C SER A 62 -12.47 2.04 -4.10
N GLY A 63 -12.48 1.68 -2.82
CA GLY A 63 -13.64 1.84 -1.95
C GLY A 63 -13.99 3.31 -1.71
N THR A 64 -13.15 4.05 -1.03
CA THR A 64 -13.42 5.46 -0.65
C THR A 64 -13.56 6.36 -1.87
N LEU A 65 -12.72 6.19 -2.91
CA LEU A 65 -12.83 6.99 -4.13
C LEU A 65 -13.91 6.50 -5.10
N GLN A 66 -14.68 5.48 -4.73
CA GLN A 66 -15.79 4.93 -5.51
C GLN A 66 -15.39 4.57 -6.95
N ASP A 67 -14.16 4.06 -7.12
CA ASP A 67 -13.61 3.58 -8.39
C ASP A 67 -13.61 2.04 -8.35
N ASP A 68 -14.80 1.45 -8.46
CA ASP A 68 -15.04 0.02 -8.27
C ASP A 68 -14.22 -0.85 -9.22
N ASP A 69 -13.57 -1.88 -8.64
CA ASP A 69 -12.73 -2.84 -9.35
C ASP A 69 -12.81 -4.20 -8.65
N GLU A 70 -13.15 -5.24 -9.42
CA GLU A 70 -13.37 -6.59 -8.87
C GLU A 70 -12.14 -7.12 -8.12
N LYS A 71 -10.95 -6.86 -8.62
CA LYS A 71 -9.71 -7.32 -7.98
C LYS A 71 -9.43 -6.55 -6.69
N MET A 72 -9.69 -5.25 -6.65
CA MET A 72 -9.57 -4.46 -5.43
C MET A 72 -10.60 -4.89 -4.38
N ASN A 73 -11.81 -5.27 -4.80
CA ASN A 73 -12.84 -5.81 -3.91
C ASN A 73 -12.38 -7.11 -3.22
N GLU A 74 -11.61 -7.96 -3.90
CA GLU A 74 -10.98 -9.15 -3.30
C GLU A 74 -10.04 -8.75 -2.16
N TYR A 75 -9.16 -7.77 -2.37
CA TYR A 75 -8.21 -7.28 -1.36
C TYR A 75 -8.87 -6.52 -0.20
N MET A 76 -10.09 -6.00 -0.36
CA MET A 76 -10.88 -5.41 0.71
C MET A 76 -11.68 -6.44 1.52
N SER A 77 -11.72 -7.69 1.08
CA SER A 77 -12.47 -8.77 1.75
C SER A 77 -11.90 -9.13 3.12
N SER A 78 -12.63 -9.96 3.88
CA SER A 78 -12.17 -10.45 5.18
C SER A 78 -10.94 -11.37 5.11
N SER A 79 -10.56 -11.80 3.91
CA SER A 79 -9.38 -12.65 3.69
C SER A 79 -8.07 -11.87 3.67
N TRP A 80 -8.11 -10.53 3.68
CA TRP A 80 -6.95 -9.67 3.61
C TRP A 80 -6.92 -8.60 4.69
N GLY A 81 -5.73 -8.33 5.23
CA GLY A 81 -5.42 -7.15 6.05
C GLY A 81 -6.12 -7.03 7.40
N LYS A 82 -6.78 -8.10 7.89
CA LYS A 82 -7.42 -8.13 9.20
C LYS A 82 -6.68 -9.08 10.15
N ARG A 83 -6.80 -8.85 11.45
CA ARG A 83 -6.07 -9.58 12.49
C ARG A 83 -6.18 -11.12 12.40
N ASN A 84 -7.23 -11.63 11.81
CA ASN A 84 -7.49 -13.07 11.66
C ASN A 84 -7.59 -13.48 10.18
N SER A 85 -7.01 -12.71 9.28
CA SER A 85 -6.93 -13.11 7.87
C SER A 85 -6.12 -14.41 7.73
N PRO A 86 -6.42 -15.26 6.75
CA PRO A 86 -5.57 -16.39 6.43
C PRO A 86 -4.15 -15.96 6.11
N SER A 87 -3.17 -16.83 6.37
CA SER A 87 -1.79 -16.60 5.94
C SER A 87 -1.68 -16.66 4.42
N HIS A 88 -0.84 -15.80 3.86
CA HIS A 88 -0.52 -15.76 2.44
C HIS A 88 0.97 -16.01 2.22
N SER A 89 1.27 -16.73 1.14
CA SER A 89 2.65 -16.95 0.69
C SER A 89 3.31 -15.66 0.21
N ALA A 90 4.64 -15.65 0.14
CA ALA A 90 5.39 -14.52 -0.43
C ALA A 90 4.92 -14.18 -1.87
N ALA A 91 4.60 -15.19 -2.68
CA ALA A 91 4.13 -15.00 -4.04
C ALA A 91 2.76 -14.30 -4.09
N GLU A 92 1.82 -14.66 -3.22
CA GLU A 92 0.51 -14.01 -3.12
C GLU A 92 0.64 -12.58 -2.61
N LEU A 93 1.49 -12.33 -1.61
CA LEU A 93 1.76 -10.98 -1.10
C LEU A 93 2.40 -10.09 -2.17
N VAL A 94 3.37 -10.61 -2.91
CA VAL A 94 3.98 -9.88 -4.05
C VAL A 94 2.94 -9.57 -5.12
N CYS A 95 2.08 -10.53 -5.47
CA CYS A 95 0.99 -10.32 -6.42
C CYS A 95 0.06 -9.20 -5.96
N GLY A 96 -0.37 -9.22 -4.70
CA GLY A 96 -1.22 -8.17 -4.12
C GLY A 96 -0.56 -6.79 -4.09
N LEU A 97 0.73 -6.72 -3.74
CA LEU A 97 1.50 -5.48 -3.82
C LEU A 97 1.55 -4.92 -5.24
N ASP A 98 1.87 -5.77 -6.24
CA ASP A 98 2.01 -5.37 -7.64
C ASP A 98 0.66 -4.95 -8.26
N GLU A 99 -0.41 -5.69 -8.00
CA GLU A 99 -1.75 -5.39 -8.53
C GLU A 99 -2.32 -4.10 -7.94
N THR A 100 -2.22 -3.90 -6.62
CA THR A 100 -2.67 -2.66 -5.98
C THR A 100 -1.83 -1.46 -6.43
N TRP A 101 -0.52 -1.64 -6.63
CA TRP A 101 0.33 -0.59 -7.19
C TRP A 101 -0.02 -0.26 -8.63
N ALA A 102 -0.27 -1.26 -9.48
CA ALA A 102 -0.69 -1.05 -10.87
C ALA A 102 -2.01 -0.27 -10.94
N PHE A 103 -2.95 -0.57 -10.04
CA PHE A 103 -4.20 0.16 -9.90
C PHE A 103 -3.96 1.63 -9.54
N ILE A 104 -3.18 1.92 -8.50
CA ILE A 104 -2.80 3.27 -8.08
C ILE A 104 -2.09 4.02 -9.22
N LYS A 105 -1.05 3.43 -9.81
CA LYS A 105 -0.25 4.03 -10.86
C LYS A 105 -1.10 4.51 -12.05
N THR A 106 -2.05 3.69 -12.51
CA THR A 106 -2.92 4.06 -13.63
C THR A 106 -3.80 5.26 -13.31
N ARG A 107 -4.20 5.46 -12.05
CA ARG A 107 -4.97 6.63 -11.59
C ARG A 107 -4.08 7.87 -11.53
N LEU A 108 -2.92 7.78 -10.89
CA LEU A 108 -1.98 8.89 -10.80
C LEU A 108 -1.54 9.42 -12.18
N GLN A 109 -1.43 8.55 -13.19
CA GLN A 109 -1.08 8.95 -14.55
C GLN A 109 -2.19 9.69 -15.30
N ARG A 110 -3.45 9.54 -14.89
CA ARG A 110 -4.61 10.13 -15.57
C ARG A 110 -5.17 11.37 -14.88
N TRP A 111 -5.00 11.47 -13.57
CA TRP A 111 -5.60 12.55 -12.80
C TRP A 111 -4.88 13.87 -13.01
N THR A 112 -5.69 14.88 -13.34
CA THR A 112 -5.27 16.30 -13.38
C THR A 112 -5.32 16.91 -11.99
N PRO A 113 -4.75 18.11 -11.77
CA PRO A 113 -4.92 18.85 -10.52
C PRO A 113 -6.39 19.04 -10.11
N ASP A 114 -7.28 19.30 -11.08
CA ASP A 114 -8.72 19.44 -10.82
C ASP A 114 -9.36 18.10 -10.41
N ASP A 115 -8.89 16.99 -10.99
CA ASP A 115 -9.33 15.65 -10.56
C ASP A 115 -8.88 15.35 -9.12
N CYS A 116 -7.68 15.78 -8.74
CA CYS A 116 -7.16 15.60 -7.40
C CYS A 116 -7.92 16.42 -6.34
N ALA A 117 -8.59 17.50 -6.72
CA ALA A 117 -9.43 18.30 -5.82
C ALA A 117 -10.84 17.71 -5.60
N LYS A 118 -11.29 16.75 -6.41
CA LYS A 118 -12.60 16.10 -6.24
C LYS A 118 -12.69 15.38 -4.92
N THR A 119 -13.83 15.53 -4.23
CA THR A 119 -14.10 14.93 -2.93
C THR A 119 -15.11 13.79 -3.02
N PHE A 120 -15.01 12.85 -2.09
CA PHE A 120 -15.84 11.66 -1.96
C PHE A 120 -16.29 11.52 -0.52
N PRO A 121 -17.61 11.40 -0.26
CA PRO A 121 -18.10 11.22 1.09
C PRO A 121 -17.79 9.80 1.58
N ASP A 122 -17.29 9.70 2.80
CA ASP A 122 -17.03 8.43 3.46
C ASP A 122 -17.16 8.60 5.00
N GLU A 123 -17.18 7.50 5.73
CA GLU A 123 -17.24 7.48 7.18
C GLU A 123 -15.99 6.81 7.75
N TRP A 124 -15.26 7.54 8.58
CA TRP A 124 -14.07 7.03 9.27
C TRP A 124 -14.17 7.31 10.76
N ASP A 125 -13.99 6.28 11.56
CA ASP A 125 -14.08 6.34 13.03
C ASP A 125 -15.40 6.93 13.54
N GLY A 126 -16.53 6.57 12.88
CA GLY A 126 -17.87 7.03 13.21
C GLY A 126 -18.17 8.50 12.87
N GLN A 127 -17.28 9.16 12.15
CA GLN A 127 -17.43 10.52 11.66
C GLN A 127 -17.49 10.57 10.14
N LYS A 128 -18.33 11.47 9.60
CA LYS A 128 -18.46 11.67 8.15
C LYS A 128 -17.44 12.70 7.67
N TYR A 129 -16.78 12.38 6.57
CA TYR A 129 -15.79 13.20 5.93
C TYR A 129 -16.03 13.28 4.41
N ASP A 130 -15.53 14.35 3.81
CA ASP A 130 -15.39 14.47 2.36
C ASP A 130 -13.89 14.40 2.02
N PHE A 131 -13.41 13.21 1.65
CA PHE A 131 -12.01 12.99 1.32
C PHE A 131 -11.70 13.43 -0.10
N SER A 132 -10.73 14.31 -0.29
CA SER A 132 -10.23 14.61 -1.63
C SER A 132 -9.27 13.51 -2.13
N ARG A 133 -9.16 13.36 -3.46
CA ARG A 133 -8.15 12.45 -4.03
C ARG A 133 -6.74 12.82 -3.58
N SER A 134 -6.41 14.12 -3.48
CA SER A 134 -5.12 14.58 -2.96
C SER A 134 -4.86 14.05 -1.55
N TRP A 135 -5.87 14.09 -0.69
CA TRP A 135 -5.76 13.57 0.67
C TRP A 135 -5.56 12.06 0.67
N VAL A 136 -6.32 11.32 -0.13
CA VAL A 136 -6.19 9.85 -0.25
C VAL A 136 -4.80 9.47 -0.76
N ILE A 137 -4.27 10.16 -1.77
CA ILE A 137 -2.91 9.93 -2.27
C ILE A 137 -1.89 10.09 -1.15
N TYR A 138 -1.97 11.18 -0.39
CA TYR A 138 -1.06 11.45 0.73
C TYR A 138 -1.20 10.38 1.81
N HIS A 139 -2.42 10.09 2.23
CA HIS A 139 -2.69 9.12 3.31
C HIS A 139 -2.18 7.72 2.98
N VAL A 140 -2.41 7.23 1.77
CA VAL A 140 -1.94 5.90 1.36
C VAL A 140 -0.41 5.86 1.24
N MET A 141 0.22 6.93 0.75
CA MET A 141 1.69 7.02 0.71
C MET A 141 2.27 7.04 2.14
N GLU A 142 1.71 7.84 3.05
CA GLU A 142 2.11 7.88 4.46
C GLU A 142 1.95 6.52 5.13
N HIS A 143 0.85 5.83 4.87
CA HIS A 143 0.54 4.49 5.37
C HIS A 143 1.56 3.44 4.86
N ASP A 144 1.90 3.49 3.57
CA ASP A 144 2.93 2.63 2.99
C ASP A 144 4.29 2.82 3.67
N LEU A 145 4.69 4.08 3.91
CA LEU A 145 5.96 4.40 4.56
C LEU A 145 5.97 3.97 6.04
N HIS A 146 4.86 4.19 6.75
CA HIS A 146 4.71 3.79 8.14
C HIS A 146 4.86 2.27 8.31
N HIS A 147 4.04 1.50 7.64
CA HIS A 147 4.07 0.04 7.74
C HIS A 147 5.29 -0.60 7.07
N GLY A 148 5.81 0.01 6.02
CA GLY A 148 7.06 -0.42 5.43
C GLY A 148 8.26 -0.23 6.38
N GLY A 149 8.22 0.78 7.27
CA GLY A 149 9.16 0.94 8.37
C GLY A 149 9.07 -0.21 9.38
N GLU A 150 7.86 -0.67 9.73
CA GLU A 150 7.64 -1.84 10.58
C GLU A 150 8.18 -3.12 9.91
N VAL A 151 7.89 -3.32 8.61
CA VAL A 151 8.47 -4.42 7.82
C VAL A 151 10.00 -4.38 7.86
N SER A 152 10.60 -3.22 7.62
CA SER A 152 12.06 -3.02 7.67
C SER A 152 12.63 -3.40 9.03
N LEU A 153 11.97 -2.99 10.12
CA LEU A 153 12.39 -3.32 11.48
C LEU A 153 12.38 -4.84 11.71
N ILE A 154 11.29 -5.52 11.35
CA ILE A 154 11.17 -6.98 11.54
C ILE A 154 12.23 -7.72 10.72
N LEU A 155 12.42 -7.34 9.45
CA LEU A 155 13.46 -7.92 8.60
C LEU A 155 14.85 -7.74 9.20
N GLY A 156 15.18 -6.53 9.64
CA GLY A 156 16.47 -6.22 10.27
C GLY A 156 16.73 -7.00 11.56
N MET A 157 15.70 -7.14 12.42
CA MET A 157 15.79 -7.94 13.66
C MET A 157 16.08 -9.43 13.37
N ASN A 158 15.72 -9.93 12.20
CA ASN A 158 15.94 -11.31 11.76
C ASN A 158 17.16 -11.45 10.84
N GLY A 159 17.98 -10.42 10.67
CA GLY A 159 19.17 -10.45 9.81
C GLY A 159 18.85 -10.62 8.31
N LEU A 160 17.65 -10.24 7.91
CA LEU A 160 17.18 -10.31 6.51
C LEU A 160 17.42 -8.98 5.79
N ARG A 161 17.39 -9.01 4.46
CA ARG A 161 17.51 -7.80 3.63
C ARG A 161 16.33 -6.86 3.90
N THR A 162 16.65 -5.60 4.19
CA THR A 162 15.68 -4.52 4.40
C THR A 162 15.49 -3.68 3.13
N PRO A 163 14.36 -2.96 2.99
CA PRO A 163 14.25 -1.92 1.97
C PRO A 163 15.26 -0.80 2.24
N ASP A 164 16.27 -0.66 1.38
CA ASP A 164 17.24 0.43 1.47
C ASP A 164 16.62 1.72 0.89
N LEU A 165 16.53 2.77 1.71
CA LEU A 165 16.01 4.09 1.33
C LEU A 165 17.10 5.00 0.78
#